data_fe7e6b5ee6d2b42f17c201a865c3bd9b
#
_entry.id   fe7e6b5ee6d2b42f17c201a865c3bd9b
#
_cell.length_a   1.000
_cell.length_b   1.000
_cell.length_c   1.000
_cell.angle_alpha   90.00
_cell.angle_beta   90.00
_cell.angle_gamma   90.00
#
_symmetry.space_group_name_H-M   'P 1'
#
loop_
_entity.id
_entity.type
_entity.pdbx_description
1 polymer ?
#
loop_
_entity_poly.entity_id
_entity_poly.type
_entity_poly.pdbx_seq_one_letter_code
_entity_poly.pdbx_strand_id
1 'polypeptide(L)'
;MRTTQFEPSPAEQAAARQKKTNFMQDNTGVALTRRQLLGRIGLSAGGAMMYQAMTSLGMAAESSYTGPVKLQGSPKGATVLVLGAGLAGMAAAYELRKAGYKVKILEFNARPGGRNWSIHGGDTYTELGGASQHCGFDKNLYINPGPWRIPHHHRAVLSYCKQFKVPLESFVQVNFNAFLHNTEAFGGQPKRFREIDADYKGHISELLAKSTKQGALDKAVTKEDQEILLESLRNWGALDRNLSYVMGEESSVRRGFAKYPGGGVSGKPEHSKPMRVEDILRSRLWATLAAGNNYEMQTTMFQPVGGMDQIGKAFARELGPGVIEYNARVTEIDQDERGVTVTYEDTTAPGKAKTAKADWCVCTIPFSVLSRIPVKVGAEMAEAITKLPYAASVKVGLQFKRRFWEEDEAIYGGISYTNLPITTISYPSTDYHSPGKGVLLGAYIWGLNAFDYTSHTPEERVRKAVEYGSQIHPQYKQEFDNGVSVGWHRVPWTHGCFGQWTEQLRERYYGAATQIDGRIAMAGEHISYIPAWQEGAILSAHDVIGRLHKKVMATGGAA
;
A
#
# COMPACT_ATOMS: atom_id res chain seq x y z
N MET A 1 31.92 -40.84 -14.02
CA MET A 1 30.89 -40.99 -12.99
C MET A 1 29.55 -40.62 -13.61
N ARG A 2 28.65 -41.58 -13.76
CA ARG A 2 27.33 -41.38 -14.37
C ARG A 2 26.40 -40.82 -13.27
N THR A 3 25.83 -39.64 -13.47
CA THR A 3 24.77 -39.08 -12.67
C THR A 3 23.45 -39.78 -13.05
N THR A 4 22.94 -40.61 -12.15
CA THR A 4 21.58 -41.21 -12.25
C THR A 4 20.56 -40.13 -11.96
N GLN A 5 19.75 -39.74 -12.97
CA GLN A 5 18.51 -38.98 -12.77
C GLN A 5 17.50 -39.89 -12.06
N PHE A 6 17.02 -39.42 -10.90
CA PHE A 6 15.89 -40.06 -10.19
C PHE A 6 14.59 -39.66 -10.89
N GLU A 7 13.97 -40.60 -11.61
CA GLU A 7 12.57 -40.45 -12.03
C GLU A 7 11.65 -40.82 -10.85
N PRO A 8 10.62 -40.02 -10.56
CA PRO A 8 9.69 -40.32 -9.47
C PRO A 8 8.90 -41.58 -9.79
N SER A 9 8.66 -42.41 -8.77
CA SER A 9 7.95 -43.71 -8.89
C SER A 9 6.52 -43.53 -9.38
N PRO A 10 5.91 -44.59 -10.00
CA PRO A 10 4.51 -44.54 -10.42
C PRO A 10 3.53 -44.23 -9.30
N ALA A 11 3.85 -44.56 -8.03
CA ALA A 11 3.05 -44.24 -6.86
C ALA A 11 3.11 -42.73 -6.51
N GLU A 12 4.25 -42.11 -6.65
CA GLU A 12 4.42 -40.63 -6.44
C GLU A 12 3.74 -39.83 -7.56
N GLN A 13 3.78 -40.34 -8.80
CA GLN A 13 3.04 -39.74 -9.92
C GLN A 13 1.52 -39.90 -9.75
N ALA A 14 1.06 -41.02 -9.22
CA ALA A 14 -0.35 -41.26 -8.90
C ALA A 14 -0.81 -40.36 -7.74
N ALA A 15 0.00 -40.21 -6.68
CA ALA A 15 -0.30 -39.33 -5.56
C ALA A 15 -0.33 -37.85 -5.97
N ALA A 16 0.54 -37.43 -6.91
CA ALA A 16 0.52 -36.08 -7.47
C ALA A 16 -0.71 -35.85 -8.37
N ARG A 17 -1.14 -36.84 -9.12
CA ARG A 17 -2.40 -36.79 -9.90
C ARG A 17 -3.63 -36.77 -8.97
N GLN A 18 -3.66 -37.54 -7.90
CA GLN A 18 -4.76 -37.56 -6.94
C GLN A 18 -4.87 -36.28 -6.14
N LYS A 19 -3.73 -35.64 -5.79
CA LYS A 19 -3.73 -34.28 -5.24
C LYS A 19 -4.25 -33.23 -6.23
N LYS A 20 -3.99 -33.38 -7.52
CA LYS A 20 -4.56 -32.49 -8.57
C LYS A 20 -6.06 -32.70 -8.76
N THR A 21 -6.55 -33.94 -8.67
CA THR A 21 -7.97 -34.27 -8.86
C THR A 21 -8.81 -33.86 -7.64
N ASN A 22 -8.29 -34.02 -6.43
CA ASN A 22 -8.95 -33.52 -5.20
C ASN A 22 -8.98 -31.98 -5.12
N PHE A 23 -8.09 -31.30 -5.84
CA PHE A 23 -8.14 -29.84 -5.97
C PHE A 23 -9.30 -29.34 -6.86
N MET A 24 -9.88 -30.22 -7.71
CA MET A 24 -10.98 -29.86 -8.62
C MET A 24 -12.35 -30.37 -8.11
N GLN A 25 -12.43 -31.14 -7.03
CA GLN A 25 -13.69 -31.79 -6.56
C GLN A 25 -14.22 -31.29 -5.21
N ASP A 26 -13.68 -30.22 -4.62
CA ASP A 26 -14.31 -29.57 -3.47
C ASP A 26 -15.44 -28.62 -3.92
N ASN A 27 -16.48 -29.22 -4.50
CA ASN A 27 -17.78 -28.61 -4.78
C ASN A 27 -18.70 -28.71 -3.54
N THR A 28 -18.19 -28.40 -2.36
CA THR A 28 -19.03 -28.02 -1.23
C THR A 28 -19.22 -26.53 -1.31
N GLY A 29 -20.46 -26.06 -1.50
CA GLY A 29 -20.86 -24.67 -1.64
C GLY A 29 -20.59 -23.79 -0.40
N VAL A 30 -19.45 -23.96 0.25
CA VAL A 30 -18.94 -23.10 1.32
C VAL A 30 -18.14 -22.00 0.65
N ALA A 31 -18.67 -20.78 0.69
CA ALA A 31 -17.98 -19.59 0.23
C ALA A 31 -16.60 -19.50 0.91
N LEU A 32 -15.54 -19.50 0.10
CA LEU A 32 -14.17 -19.31 0.58
C LEU A 32 -14.09 -18.03 1.39
N THR A 33 -13.59 -18.10 2.61
CA THR A 33 -13.27 -16.88 3.36
C THR A 33 -12.23 -16.06 2.60
N ARG A 34 -12.26 -14.72 2.73
CA ARG A 34 -11.27 -13.82 2.10
C ARG A 34 -9.83 -14.24 2.41
N ARG A 35 -9.57 -14.76 3.61
CA ARG A 35 -8.25 -15.28 4.01
C ARG A 35 -7.86 -16.55 3.24
N GLN A 36 -8.79 -17.47 3.04
CA GLN A 36 -8.55 -18.67 2.23
C GLN A 36 -8.37 -18.33 0.75
N LEU A 37 -9.12 -17.34 0.24
CA LEU A 37 -8.96 -16.81 -1.09
C LEU A 37 -7.59 -16.11 -1.25
N LEU A 38 -7.22 -15.23 -0.32
CA LEU A 38 -5.91 -14.56 -0.32
C LEU A 38 -4.75 -15.56 -0.18
N GLY A 39 -4.90 -16.58 0.69
CA GLY A 39 -3.92 -17.66 0.80
C GLY A 39 -3.79 -18.47 -0.49
N ARG A 40 -4.89 -18.79 -1.16
CA ARG A 40 -4.88 -19.49 -2.46
C ARG A 40 -4.30 -18.61 -3.59
N ILE A 41 -4.61 -17.33 -3.61
CA ILE A 41 -4.03 -16.37 -4.55
C ILE A 41 -2.52 -16.22 -4.31
N GLY A 42 -2.08 -16.08 -3.05
CA GLY A 42 -0.66 -15.99 -2.69
C GLY A 42 0.14 -17.24 -3.07
N LEU A 43 -0.44 -18.43 -2.89
CA LEU A 43 0.17 -19.72 -3.25
C LEU A 43 0.17 -19.97 -4.76
N SER A 44 -0.84 -19.47 -5.50
CA SER A 44 -1.03 -19.77 -6.93
C SER A 44 -0.48 -18.68 -7.87
N ALA A 45 -0.36 -17.46 -7.42
CA ALA A 45 -0.10 -16.29 -8.29
C ALA A 45 1.01 -15.35 -7.79
N GLY A 46 1.65 -15.68 -6.66
CA GLY A 46 2.77 -14.91 -6.12
C GLY A 46 2.37 -13.62 -5.38
N GLY A 47 3.36 -12.99 -4.74
CA GLY A 47 3.15 -11.84 -3.85
C GLY A 47 2.55 -10.60 -4.51
N ALA A 48 2.82 -10.38 -5.80
CA ALA A 48 2.25 -9.25 -6.55
C ALA A 48 0.72 -9.37 -6.70
N MET A 49 0.22 -10.56 -6.99
CA MET A 49 -1.23 -10.84 -7.07
C MET A 49 -1.89 -10.79 -5.70
N MET A 50 -1.19 -11.23 -4.65
CA MET A 50 -1.66 -11.06 -3.27
C MET A 50 -1.77 -9.58 -2.90
N TYR A 51 -0.82 -8.76 -3.30
CA TYR A 51 -0.88 -7.30 -3.14
C TYR A 51 -2.08 -6.69 -3.86
N GLN A 52 -2.32 -7.05 -5.11
CA GLN A 52 -3.50 -6.59 -5.86
C GLN A 52 -4.81 -7.07 -5.24
N ALA A 53 -4.88 -8.33 -4.81
CA ALA A 53 -6.06 -8.85 -4.15
C ALA A 53 -6.31 -8.18 -2.79
N MET A 54 -5.28 -7.85 -2.03
CA MET A 54 -5.41 -7.10 -0.77
C MET A 54 -5.88 -5.67 -0.99
N THR A 55 -5.46 -5.03 -2.08
CA THR A 55 -5.91 -3.68 -2.45
C THR A 55 -7.31 -3.67 -3.05
N SER A 56 -7.77 -4.75 -3.69
CA SER A 56 -9.08 -4.86 -4.31
C SER A 56 -10.19 -5.43 -3.41
N LEU A 57 -9.85 -6.27 -2.42
CA LEU A 57 -10.82 -6.98 -1.58
C LEU A 57 -11.36 -6.16 -0.39
N GLY A 58 -11.84 -4.96 -0.64
CA GLY A 58 -12.59 -4.17 0.34
C GLY A 58 -11.98 -2.83 0.70
N MET A 59 -11.10 -2.31 -0.13
CA MET A 59 -10.44 -1.02 0.09
C MET A 59 -10.77 0.00 -1.00
N ALA A 60 -11.64 -0.35 -1.96
CA ALA A 60 -12.09 0.52 -3.04
C ALA A 60 -13.34 1.30 -2.61
N ALA A 61 -13.25 2.09 -1.56
CA ALA A 61 -14.32 2.98 -1.17
C ALA A 61 -13.97 4.42 -1.52
N GLU A 62 -14.85 5.10 -2.25
CA GLU A 62 -14.71 6.52 -2.47
C GLU A 62 -14.76 7.27 -1.13
N SER A 63 -13.97 8.34 -1.00
CA SER A 63 -13.97 9.17 0.19
C SER A 63 -15.35 9.80 0.42
N SER A 64 -15.89 9.64 1.62
CA SER A 64 -17.12 10.29 2.06
C SER A 64 -16.93 11.78 2.46
N TYR A 65 -15.74 12.34 2.23
CA TYR A 65 -15.44 13.71 2.58
C TYR A 65 -16.25 14.72 1.77
N THR A 66 -17.05 15.52 2.45
CA THR A 66 -17.93 16.54 1.84
C THR A 66 -17.46 17.97 2.10
N GLY A 67 -16.36 18.15 2.84
CA GLY A 67 -15.81 19.45 3.18
C GLY A 67 -15.29 19.52 4.62
N PRO A 68 -14.79 20.67 5.06
CA PRO A 68 -14.27 20.86 6.41
C PRO A 68 -15.28 20.50 7.50
N VAL A 69 -14.80 19.93 8.60
CA VAL A 69 -15.63 19.60 9.76
C VAL A 69 -16.23 20.86 10.35
N LYS A 70 -17.53 20.81 10.65
CA LYS A 70 -18.25 21.90 11.30
C LYS A 70 -18.77 21.43 12.65
N LEU A 71 -18.13 21.86 13.73
CA LEU A 71 -18.54 21.62 15.11
C LEU A 71 -19.19 22.92 15.64
N GLN A 72 -20.53 22.97 15.66
CA GLN A 72 -21.28 24.16 16.01
C GLN A 72 -21.56 24.23 17.52
N GLY A 73 -21.40 25.41 18.09
CA GLY A 73 -21.60 25.67 19.52
C GLY A 73 -20.28 25.81 20.27
N SER A 74 -20.37 26.09 21.58
CA SER A 74 -19.19 26.24 22.44
C SER A 74 -19.08 25.07 23.40
N PRO A 75 -17.96 24.36 23.45
CA PRO A 75 -17.75 23.27 24.41
C PRO A 75 -17.45 23.73 25.84
N LYS A 76 -17.61 25.03 26.13
CA LYS A 76 -17.40 25.64 27.47
C LYS A 76 -16.05 25.29 28.12
N GLY A 77 -15.00 25.11 27.28
CA GLY A 77 -13.65 24.80 27.73
C GLY A 77 -13.40 23.33 28.08
N ALA A 78 -14.26 22.42 27.63
CA ALA A 78 -14.06 20.98 27.79
C ALA A 78 -12.68 20.52 27.30
N THR A 79 -12.10 19.58 28.03
CA THR A 79 -10.76 19.08 27.80
C THR A 79 -10.81 17.73 27.05
N VAL A 80 -9.93 17.56 26.08
CA VAL A 80 -9.80 16.29 25.34
C VAL A 80 -8.34 15.84 25.32
N LEU A 81 -8.09 14.62 25.77
CA LEU A 81 -6.81 13.96 25.63
C LEU A 81 -6.82 13.09 24.36
N VAL A 82 -5.86 13.31 23.48
CA VAL A 82 -5.68 12.50 22.26
C VAL A 82 -4.48 11.61 22.44
N LEU A 83 -4.63 10.31 22.19
CA LEU A 83 -3.54 9.34 22.33
C LEU A 83 -3.05 8.93 20.94
N GLY A 84 -1.84 9.41 20.60
CA GLY A 84 -1.17 9.25 19.31
C GLY A 84 -1.20 10.50 18.44
N ALA A 85 -0.03 10.91 17.94
CA ALA A 85 0.14 11.98 16.95
C ALA A 85 0.26 11.41 15.51
N GLY A 86 -0.51 10.37 15.20
CA GLY A 86 -0.77 9.95 13.82
C GLY A 86 -1.74 10.92 13.13
N LEU A 87 -2.02 10.74 11.84
CA LEU A 87 -2.92 11.65 11.10
C LEU A 87 -4.33 11.72 11.72
N ALA A 88 -4.87 10.61 12.21
CA ALA A 88 -6.16 10.60 12.88
C ALA A 88 -6.15 11.48 14.14
N GLY A 89 -5.17 11.29 15.03
CA GLY A 89 -5.08 12.05 16.27
C GLY A 89 -4.85 13.54 16.03
N MET A 90 -3.96 13.88 15.11
CA MET A 90 -3.68 15.28 14.79
C MET A 90 -4.86 15.96 14.08
N ALA A 91 -5.58 15.27 13.19
CA ALA A 91 -6.80 15.80 12.58
C ALA A 91 -7.89 16.03 13.62
N ALA A 92 -8.12 15.06 14.52
CA ALA A 92 -9.06 15.23 15.63
C ALA A 92 -8.69 16.43 16.51
N ALA A 93 -7.43 16.52 16.92
CA ALA A 93 -6.94 17.61 17.78
C ALA A 93 -7.07 18.98 17.10
N TYR A 94 -6.74 19.07 15.81
CA TYR A 94 -6.82 20.31 15.03
C TYR A 94 -8.26 20.82 14.96
N GLU A 95 -9.20 19.98 14.57
CA GLU A 95 -10.61 20.38 14.44
C GLU A 95 -11.27 20.66 15.80
N LEU A 96 -10.96 19.88 16.84
CA LEU A 96 -11.44 20.13 18.20
C LEU A 96 -10.93 21.47 18.75
N ARG A 97 -9.67 21.82 18.53
CA ARG A 97 -9.13 23.12 18.96
C ARG A 97 -9.80 24.29 18.25
N LYS A 98 -10.06 24.17 16.96
CA LYS A 98 -10.85 25.17 16.20
C LYS A 98 -12.23 25.37 16.78
N ALA A 99 -12.85 24.31 17.33
CA ALA A 99 -14.14 24.37 17.99
C ALA A 99 -14.08 24.87 19.45
N GLY A 100 -12.89 25.19 19.98
CA GLY A 100 -12.73 25.77 21.33
C GLY A 100 -12.45 24.77 22.45
N TYR A 101 -12.16 23.49 22.13
CA TYR A 101 -11.70 22.52 23.12
C TYR A 101 -10.26 22.78 23.55
N LYS A 102 -9.96 22.45 24.82
CA LYS A 102 -8.58 22.36 25.29
C LYS A 102 -8.05 20.95 24.99
N VAL A 103 -7.08 20.83 24.10
CA VAL A 103 -6.58 19.53 23.61
C VAL A 103 -5.10 19.35 23.94
N LYS A 104 -4.76 18.17 24.42
CA LYS A 104 -3.39 17.69 24.56
C LYS A 104 -3.24 16.35 23.85
N ILE A 105 -2.10 16.13 23.17
CA ILE A 105 -1.75 14.87 22.50
C ILE A 105 -0.60 14.22 23.26
N LEU A 106 -0.67 12.91 23.53
CA LEU A 106 0.43 12.09 24.01
C LEU A 106 0.91 11.20 22.86
N GLU A 107 2.18 11.32 22.48
CA GLU A 107 2.80 10.57 21.39
C GLU A 107 4.02 9.78 21.86
N PHE A 108 4.07 8.49 21.53
CA PHE A 108 5.19 7.62 21.88
C PHE A 108 6.51 8.02 21.22
N ASN A 109 6.46 8.34 19.92
CA ASN A 109 7.66 8.71 19.16
C ASN A 109 8.13 10.14 19.48
N ALA A 110 9.39 10.42 19.15
CA ALA A 110 9.94 11.78 19.16
C ALA A 110 9.52 12.60 17.92
N ARG A 111 8.58 12.10 17.11
CA ARG A 111 8.14 12.69 15.84
C ARG A 111 6.62 12.56 15.64
N PRO A 112 5.98 13.48 14.89
CA PRO A 112 4.60 13.34 14.49
C PRO A 112 4.44 12.37 13.32
N GLY A 113 3.20 12.05 12.94
CA GLY A 113 2.83 11.34 11.73
C GLY A 113 2.52 9.85 11.94
N GLY A 114 3.02 9.23 13.02
CA GLY A 114 2.82 7.79 13.25
C GLY A 114 3.35 6.96 12.08
N ARG A 115 2.47 6.20 11.39
CA ARG A 115 2.79 5.43 10.19
C ARG A 115 3.03 6.29 8.94
N ASN A 116 2.60 7.53 8.95
CA ASN A 116 2.91 8.52 7.92
C ASN A 116 4.34 9.04 8.13
N TRP A 117 5.31 8.23 7.75
CA TRP A 117 6.71 8.37 8.08
C TRP A 117 7.59 8.27 6.83
N SER A 118 8.62 9.12 6.78
CA SER A 118 9.73 9.04 5.83
C SER A 118 11.02 8.89 6.61
N ILE A 119 11.94 8.07 6.12
CA ILE A 119 13.31 7.92 6.66
C ILE A 119 14.25 8.69 5.75
N HIS A 120 15.00 9.60 6.34
CA HIS A 120 15.97 10.46 5.68
C HIS A 120 17.40 10.06 6.04
N GLY A 121 18.37 10.55 5.29
CA GLY A 121 19.78 10.39 5.64
C GLY A 121 20.08 10.95 7.03
N GLY A 122 20.78 10.15 7.84
CA GLY A 122 21.08 10.46 9.23
C GLY A 122 20.09 9.90 10.25
N ASP A 123 18.89 9.50 9.84
CA ASP A 123 17.92 8.91 10.76
C ASP A 123 18.40 7.56 11.30
N THR A 124 18.08 7.30 12.57
CA THR A 124 18.31 6.00 13.20
C THR A 124 16.97 5.36 13.55
N TYR A 125 16.84 4.09 13.26
CA TYR A 125 15.67 3.28 13.53
C TYR A 125 16.04 1.98 14.22
N THR A 126 15.40 1.69 15.35
CA THR A 126 15.57 0.44 16.11
C THR A 126 14.27 -0.35 16.08
N GLU A 127 14.32 -1.58 15.61
CA GLU A 127 13.16 -2.48 15.57
C GLU A 127 13.00 -3.30 16.86
N LEU A 128 11.84 -3.92 17.04
CA LEU A 128 11.62 -4.89 18.10
C LEU A 128 12.66 -6.02 18.00
N GLY A 129 13.30 -6.33 19.11
CA GLY A 129 14.45 -7.25 19.19
C GLY A 129 15.79 -6.54 19.21
N GLY A 130 15.81 -5.19 19.10
CA GLY A 130 16.99 -4.36 19.38
C GLY A 130 17.91 -4.12 18.18
N ALA A 131 17.61 -4.69 16.99
CA ALA A 131 18.38 -4.40 15.78
C ALA A 131 18.18 -2.93 15.38
N SER A 132 19.28 -2.20 15.24
CA SER A 132 19.28 -0.77 14.92
C SER A 132 19.92 -0.52 13.57
N GLN A 133 19.34 0.38 12.78
CA GLN A 133 19.84 0.79 11.48
C GLN A 133 20.07 2.30 11.48
N HIS A 134 21.19 2.71 10.92
CA HIS A 134 21.47 4.10 10.59
C HIS A 134 21.28 4.30 9.08
N CYS A 135 20.41 5.21 8.68
CA CYS A 135 20.15 5.52 7.27
C CYS A 135 21.31 6.34 6.69
N GLY A 136 22.09 5.73 5.80
CA GLY A 136 23.23 6.36 5.15
C GLY A 136 22.88 7.13 3.88
N PHE A 137 21.61 7.45 3.62
CA PHE A 137 21.23 8.20 2.41
C PHE A 137 21.86 9.58 2.38
N ASP A 138 22.14 10.05 1.19
CA ASP A 138 22.63 11.41 0.96
C ASP A 138 21.55 12.44 1.35
N LYS A 139 21.98 13.66 1.60
CA LYS A 139 21.11 14.78 1.98
C LYS A 139 19.95 14.93 0.96
N ASN A 140 18.76 15.13 1.46
CA ASN A 140 17.47 15.26 0.73
C ASN A 140 16.95 13.95 0.10
N LEU A 141 17.67 12.84 0.17
CA LEU A 141 17.17 11.54 -0.23
C LEU A 141 16.41 10.87 0.92
N TYR A 142 15.36 10.14 0.59
CA TYR A 142 14.48 9.50 1.56
C TYR A 142 13.76 8.28 1.00
N ILE A 143 13.20 7.50 1.89
CA ILE A 143 12.24 6.44 1.57
C ILE A 143 10.97 6.60 2.41
N ASN A 144 9.82 6.27 1.85
CA ASN A 144 8.54 6.19 2.56
C ASN A 144 8.27 4.73 2.96
N PRO A 145 8.62 4.28 4.19
CA PRO A 145 8.31 2.93 4.63
C PRO A 145 6.81 2.71 4.88
N GLY A 146 6.06 3.77 5.16
CA GLY A 146 4.61 3.79 5.30
C GLY A 146 3.88 4.06 3.97
N PRO A 147 2.86 4.94 3.95
CA PRO A 147 2.22 5.38 2.72
C PRO A 147 3.25 5.94 1.73
N TRP A 148 3.02 5.76 0.43
CA TRP A 148 3.93 6.29 -0.59
C TRP A 148 3.22 7.03 -1.72
N ARG A 149 1.87 6.99 -1.75
CA ARG A 149 1.02 7.63 -2.75
C ARG A 149 -0.34 8.00 -2.16
N ILE A 150 -1.01 8.98 -2.77
CA ILE A 150 -2.33 9.48 -2.39
C ILE A 150 -3.23 9.40 -3.61
N PRO A 151 -4.28 8.56 -3.62
CA PRO A 151 -5.28 8.53 -4.70
C PRO A 151 -6.01 9.86 -4.87
N HIS A 152 -6.40 10.19 -6.10
CA HIS A 152 -7.10 11.44 -6.43
C HIS A 152 -8.41 11.65 -5.68
N HIS A 153 -9.08 10.58 -5.28
CA HIS A 153 -10.35 10.63 -4.56
C HIS A 153 -10.19 10.69 -3.04
N HIS A 154 -8.97 10.68 -2.49
CA HIS A 154 -8.71 10.86 -1.06
C HIS A 154 -8.80 12.34 -0.68
N ARG A 155 -10.04 12.86 -0.73
CA ARG A 155 -10.33 14.29 -0.67
C ARG A 155 -10.02 14.94 0.66
N ALA A 156 -10.13 14.23 1.79
CA ALA A 156 -9.78 14.78 3.10
C ALA A 156 -8.27 15.02 3.23
N VAL A 157 -7.44 14.03 2.86
CA VAL A 157 -5.98 14.18 2.84
C VAL A 157 -5.57 15.35 1.95
N LEU A 158 -6.08 15.37 0.70
CA LEU A 158 -5.75 16.42 -0.27
C LEU A 158 -6.22 17.80 0.20
N SER A 159 -7.36 17.88 0.88
CA SER A 159 -7.86 19.13 1.47
C SER A 159 -6.92 19.67 2.54
N TYR A 160 -6.42 18.82 3.45
CA TYR A 160 -5.43 19.24 4.45
C TYR A 160 -4.08 19.60 3.81
N CYS A 161 -3.61 18.86 2.81
CA CYS A 161 -2.42 19.24 2.07
C CYS A 161 -2.55 20.64 1.47
N LYS A 162 -3.69 20.94 0.83
CA LYS A 162 -3.96 22.27 0.29
C LYS A 162 -4.02 23.34 1.39
N GLN A 163 -4.77 23.08 2.48
CA GLN A 163 -4.96 24.01 3.60
C GLN A 163 -3.62 24.35 4.27
N PHE A 164 -2.76 23.37 4.47
CA PHE A 164 -1.48 23.50 5.17
C PHE A 164 -0.31 23.79 4.23
N LYS A 165 -0.60 24.02 2.94
CA LYS A 165 0.40 24.34 1.91
C LYS A 165 1.50 23.29 1.78
N VAL A 166 1.14 22.01 1.91
CA VAL A 166 2.04 20.90 1.61
C VAL A 166 2.13 20.75 0.09
N PRO A 167 3.31 20.97 -0.53
CA PRO A 167 3.45 20.84 -1.96
C PRO A 167 3.30 19.38 -2.37
N LEU A 168 2.54 19.15 -3.44
CA LEU A 168 2.29 17.82 -4.00
C LEU A 168 2.85 17.73 -5.40
N GLU A 169 3.31 16.56 -5.77
CA GLU A 169 3.70 16.17 -7.11
C GLU A 169 2.96 14.90 -7.54
N SER A 170 2.95 14.61 -8.84
CA SER A 170 2.30 13.41 -9.37
C SER A 170 3.09 12.16 -9.02
N PHE A 171 2.39 11.12 -8.58
CA PHE A 171 2.95 9.78 -8.41
C PHE A 171 2.58 8.91 -9.63
N VAL A 172 3.58 8.34 -10.28
CA VAL A 172 3.39 7.44 -11.44
C VAL A 172 3.15 6.02 -10.93
N GLN A 173 1.93 5.51 -11.11
CA GLN A 173 1.54 4.16 -10.71
C GLN A 173 1.93 3.11 -11.74
N VAL A 174 1.68 3.39 -13.02
CA VAL A 174 1.98 2.50 -14.15
C VAL A 174 2.95 3.18 -15.08
N ASN A 175 4.04 2.49 -15.42
CA ASN A 175 5.01 2.95 -16.38
C ASN A 175 5.22 1.85 -17.43
N PHE A 176 4.95 2.16 -18.69
CA PHE A 176 5.05 1.21 -19.80
C PHE A 176 6.49 0.77 -20.10
N ASN A 177 7.50 1.50 -19.58
CA ASN A 177 8.90 1.09 -19.64
C ASN A 177 9.34 0.23 -18.43
N ALA A 178 8.56 0.20 -17.33
CA ALA A 178 8.85 -0.68 -16.21
C ALA A 178 8.80 -2.15 -16.62
N PHE A 179 9.33 -3.03 -15.77
CA PHE A 179 9.43 -4.44 -16.08
C PHE A 179 8.38 -5.29 -15.39
N LEU A 180 7.94 -6.33 -16.10
CA LEU A 180 7.22 -7.48 -15.57
C LEU A 180 8.16 -8.69 -15.63
N HIS A 181 8.30 -9.40 -14.52
CA HIS A 181 9.25 -10.50 -14.37
C HIS A 181 8.60 -11.72 -13.71
N ASN A 182 8.86 -12.88 -14.28
CA ASN A 182 8.56 -14.17 -13.68
C ASN A 182 9.72 -15.12 -13.97
N THR A 183 10.33 -15.70 -12.93
CA THR A 183 11.47 -16.61 -13.03
C THR A 183 11.19 -17.84 -13.89
N GLU A 184 9.94 -18.25 -14.02
CA GLU A 184 9.49 -19.43 -14.77
C GLU A 184 9.07 -19.11 -16.22
N ALA A 185 9.13 -17.82 -16.61
CA ALA A 185 8.70 -17.37 -17.94
C ALA A 185 9.83 -16.67 -18.67
N PHE A 186 9.83 -16.77 -20.00
CA PHE A 186 10.79 -16.10 -20.88
C PHE A 186 12.27 -16.35 -20.51
N GLY A 187 12.57 -17.55 -19.96
CA GLY A 187 13.92 -17.89 -19.48
C GLY A 187 14.38 -17.06 -18.29
N GLY A 188 13.45 -16.57 -17.47
CA GLY A 188 13.74 -15.69 -16.34
C GLY A 188 14.12 -14.26 -16.74
N GLN A 189 13.89 -13.87 -17.99
CA GLN A 189 14.22 -12.52 -18.47
C GLN A 189 13.04 -11.57 -18.25
N PRO A 190 13.27 -10.37 -17.69
CA PRO A 190 12.22 -9.36 -17.55
C PRO A 190 11.72 -8.89 -18.91
N LYS A 191 10.44 -8.54 -19.00
CA LYS A 191 9.78 -7.97 -20.17
C LYS A 191 9.23 -6.61 -19.84
N ARG A 192 9.29 -5.67 -20.80
CA ARG A 192 8.68 -4.36 -20.60
C ARG A 192 7.16 -4.50 -20.43
N PHE A 193 6.58 -3.69 -19.55
CA PHE A 193 5.12 -3.67 -19.34
C PHE A 193 4.38 -3.50 -20.68
N ARG A 194 4.83 -2.58 -21.54
CA ARG A 194 4.23 -2.34 -22.87
C ARG A 194 4.25 -3.56 -23.77
N GLU A 195 5.27 -4.42 -23.71
CA GLU A 195 5.35 -5.62 -24.56
C GLU A 195 4.31 -6.65 -24.14
N ILE A 196 4.20 -6.90 -22.83
CA ILE A 196 3.17 -7.82 -22.29
C ILE A 196 1.76 -7.26 -22.54
N ASP A 197 1.54 -5.97 -22.33
CA ASP A 197 0.25 -5.31 -22.52
C ASP A 197 -0.21 -5.38 -23.98
N ALA A 198 0.67 -4.99 -24.89
CA ALA A 198 0.35 -5.00 -26.34
C ALA A 198 0.12 -6.42 -26.87
N ASP A 199 1.01 -7.37 -26.52
CA ASP A 199 0.91 -8.74 -27.02
C ASP A 199 -0.31 -9.47 -26.41
N TYR A 200 -0.62 -9.25 -25.13
CA TYR A 200 -1.83 -9.81 -24.52
C TYR A 200 -3.09 -9.27 -25.19
N LYS A 201 -3.22 -7.95 -25.33
CA LYS A 201 -4.36 -7.31 -26.00
C LYS A 201 -4.49 -7.74 -27.45
N GLY A 202 -3.38 -7.79 -28.17
CA GLY A 202 -3.33 -8.22 -29.57
C GLY A 202 -3.84 -9.64 -29.77
N HIS A 203 -3.27 -10.59 -29.03
CA HIS A 203 -3.69 -12.00 -29.11
C HIS A 203 -5.13 -12.24 -28.69
N ILE A 204 -5.60 -11.60 -27.60
CA ILE A 204 -7.01 -11.74 -27.16
C ILE A 204 -7.95 -11.16 -28.20
N SER A 205 -7.61 -10.02 -28.79
CA SER A 205 -8.40 -9.40 -29.87
C SER A 205 -8.47 -10.28 -31.12
N GLU A 206 -7.35 -10.88 -31.53
CA GLU A 206 -7.32 -11.82 -32.64
C GLU A 206 -8.18 -13.06 -32.40
N LEU A 207 -8.07 -13.67 -31.20
CA LEU A 207 -8.85 -14.85 -30.83
C LEU A 207 -10.35 -14.52 -30.83
N LEU A 208 -10.75 -13.37 -30.26
CA LEU A 208 -12.14 -12.94 -30.25
C LEU A 208 -12.66 -12.61 -31.66
N ALA A 209 -11.85 -11.95 -32.49
CA ALA A 209 -12.20 -11.67 -33.88
C ALA A 209 -12.42 -12.96 -34.70
N LYS A 210 -11.56 -13.95 -34.53
CA LYS A 210 -11.73 -15.28 -35.16
C LYS A 210 -13.00 -15.96 -34.69
N SER A 211 -13.28 -15.95 -33.38
CA SER A 211 -14.49 -16.52 -32.79
C SER A 211 -15.77 -15.83 -33.33
N THR A 212 -15.74 -14.50 -33.43
CA THR A 212 -16.85 -13.73 -34.02
C THR A 212 -17.12 -14.12 -35.48
N LYS A 213 -16.06 -14.22 -36.29
CA LYS A 213 -16.19 -14.63 -37.73
C LYS A 213 -16.69 -16.09 -37.88
N GLN A 214 -16.48 -16.93 -36.90
CA GLN A 214 -16.97 -18.33 -36.87
C GLN A 214 -18.41 -18.46 -36.36
N GLY A 215 -19.11 -17.34 -36.13
CA GLY A 215 -20.48 -17.31 -35.67
C GLY A 215 -20.71 -17.65 -34.19
N ALA A 216 -19.65 -17.72 -33.40
CA ALA A 216 -19.78 -18.06 -31.98
C ALA A 216 -20.57 -17.02 -31.15
N LEU A 217 -20.73 -15.79 -31.68
CA LEU A 217 -21.47 -14.70 -31.03
C LEU A 217 -22.86 -14.44 -31.66
N ASP A 218 -23.29 -15.22 -32.62
CA ASP A 218 -24.52 -14.96 -33.39
C ASP A 218 -25.80 -14.89 -32.52
N LYS A 219 -25.79 -15.56 -31.36
CA LYS A 219 -26.90 -15.52 -30.40
C LYS A 219 -26.84 -14.34 -29.43
N ALA A 220 -25.68 -13.73 -29.29
CA ALA A 220 -25.44 -12.71 -28.26
C ALA A 220 -25.38 -11.28 -28.85
N VAL A 221 -24.99 -11.15 -30.12
CA VAL A 221 -24.70 -9.88 -30.76
C VAL A 221 -25.27 -9.88 -32.18
N THR A 222 -25.92 -8.81 -32.62
CA THR A 222 -26.44 -8.68 -33.99
C THR A 222 -25.31 -8.70 -35.02
N LYS A 223 -25.62 -8.95 -36.28
CA LYS A 223 -24.59 -8.92 -37.35
C LYS A 223 -23.98 -7.53 -37.53
N GLU A 224 -24.78 -6.49 -37.40
CA GLU A 224 -24.28 -5.10 -37.44
C GLU A 224 -23.33 -4.80 -36.29
N ASP A 225 -23.70 -5.21 -35.05
CA ASP A 225 -22.83 -5.06 -33.89
C ASP A 225 -21.55 -5.91 -33.99
N GLN A 226 -21.59 -7.06 -34.68
CA GLN A 226 -20.39 -7.89 -34.91
C GLN A 226 -19.39 -7.17 -35.83
N GLU A 227 -19.85 -6.42 -36.86
CA GLU A 227 -18.97 -5.62 -37.72
C GLU A 227 -18.29 -4.50 -36.91
N ILE A 228 -19.07 -3.78 -36.09
CA ILE A 228 -18.54 -2.75 -35.18
C ILE A 228 -17.54 -3.35 -34.18
N LEU A 229 -17.87 -4.52 -33.63
CA LEU A 229 -16.98 -5.24 -32.72
C LEU A 229 -15.64 -5.61 -33.39
N LEU A 230 -15.67 -6.14 -34.61
CA LEU A 230 -14.48 -6.48 -35.38
C LEU A 230 -13.61 -5.25 -35.66
N GLU A 231 -14.20 -4.11 -35.97
CA GLU A 231 -13.48 -2.84 -36.11
C GLU A 231 -12.85 -2.40 -34.80
N SER A 232 -13.60 -2.46 -33.70
CA SER A 232 -13.09 -2.11 -32.38
C SER A 232 -11.93 -3.01 -31.96
N LEU A 233 -12.03 -4.32 -32.20
CA LEU A 233 -10.96 -5.29 -31.90
C LEU A 233 -9.71 -5.03 -32.72
N ARG A 234 -9.87 -4.69 -34.01
CA ARG A 234 -8.74 -4.32 -34.85
C ARG A 234 -7.98 -3.13 -34.27
N ASN A 235 -8.70 -2.08 -33.89
CA ASN A 235 -8.10 -0.89 -33.31
C ASN A 235 -7.52 -1.14 -31.94
N TRP A 236 -8.28 -1.80 -31.04
CA TRP A 236 -7.83 -2.06 -29.67
C TRP A 236 -6.67 -3.05 -29.60
N GLY A 237 -6.67 -4.10 -30.44
CA GLY A 237 -5.66 -5.15 -30.50
C GLY A 237 -4.48 -4.86 -31.43
N ALA A 238 -4.48 -3.72 -32.16
CA ALA A 238 -3.49 -3.44 -33.19
C ALA A 238 -3.37 -4.57 -34.23
N LEU A 239 -4.55 -5.08 -34.69
CA LEU A 239 -4.61 -6.15 -35.68
C LEU A 239 -4.41 -5.59 -37.10
N ASP A 240 -3.83 -6.40 -37.97
CA ASP A 240 -3.72 -6.10 -39.38
C ASP A 240 -5.11 -6.10 -40.11
N ARG A 241 -5.10 -5.90 -41.41
CA ARG A 241 -6.34 -5.92 -42.24
C ARG A 241 -7.05 -7.27 -42.24
N ASN A 242 -6.32 -8.37 -41.94
CA ASN A 242 -6.85 -9.73 -41.85
C ASN A 242 -7.33 -10.09 -40.44
N LEU A 243 -7.32 -9.13 -39.52
CA LEU A 243 -7.64 -9.31 -38.08
C LEU A 243 -6.66 -10.26 -37.38
N SER A 244 -5.40 -10.21 -37.78
CA SER A 244 -4.31 -11.00 -37.19
C SER A 244 -3.35 -10.11 -36.45
N TYR A 245 -2.87 -10.57 -35.28
CA TYR A 245 -1.83 -9.91 -34.50
C TYR A 245 -0.47 -10.42 -34.93
N VAL A 246 0.23 -9.65 -35.72
CA VAL A 246 1.49 -10.04 -36.37
C VAL A 246 2.55 -8.96 -36.21
N MET A 247 3.80 -9.30 -36.53
CA MET A 247 4.88 -8.34 -36.64
C MET A 247 4.55 -7.33 -37.76
N GLY A 248 4.46 -6.06 -37.39
CA GLY A 248 4.13 -4.96 -38.31
C GLY A 248 4.18 -3.61 -37.62
N GLU A 249 3.74 -2.59 -38.36
CA GLU A 249 3.66 -1.21 -37.85
C GLU A 249 2.71 -1.13 -36.67
N GLU A 250 1.48 -1.66 -36.83
CA GLU A 250 0.41 -1.55 -35.81
C GLU A 250 0.84 -2.15 -34.46
N SER A 251 1.48 -3.31 -34.47
CA SER A 251 1.97 -3.93 -33.23
C SER A 251 3.19 -3.21 -32.68
N SER A 252 4.13 -2.79 -33.53
CA SER A 252 5.41 -2.21 -33.11
C SER A 252 5.25 -0.81 -32.50
N VAL A 253 4.28 0.01 -32.94
CA VAL A 253 4.02 1.34 -32.34
C VAL A 253 3.48 1.22 -30.91
N ARG A 254 2.97 0.07 -30.50
CA ARG A 254 2.48 -0.17 -29.14
C ARG A 254 3.48 -0.87 -28.24
N ARG A 255 4.12 -1.93 -28.77
CA ARG A 255 5.04 -2.74 -27.99
C ARG A 255 6.50 -2.23 -28.01
N GLY A 256 6.80 -1.31 -28.94
CA GLY A 256 8.13 -0.82 -29.26
C GLY A 256 8.71 -1.52 -30.50
N PHE A 257 9.67 -0.87 -31.14
CA PHE A 257 10.37 -1.39 -32.32
C PHE A 257 11.59 -2.21 -31.92
N ALA A 258 12.02 -3.14 -32.78
CA ALA A 258 13.31 -3.82 -32.63
C ALA A 258 14.47 -2.83 -32.82
N LYS A 259 14.30 -1.91 -33.79
CA LYS A 259 15.14 -0.73 -33.97
C LYS A 259 14.25 0.47 -34.13
N TYR A 260 14.42 1.44 -33.24
CA TYR A 260 13.61 2.65 -33.25
C TYR A 260 13.93 3.55 -34.46
N PRO A 261 12.94 4.29 -34.99
CA PRO A 261 13.18 5.25 -36.06
C PRO A 261 14.13 6.35 -35.59
N GLY A 262 15.05 6.74 -36.48
CA GLY A 262 15.96 7.86 -36.25
C GLY A 262 15.53 9.10 -37.06
N GLY A 263 16.12 10.25 -36.74
CA GLY A 263 15.83 11.51 -37.41
C GLY A 263 16.58 11.73 -38.75
N GLY A 264 17.40 10.78 -39.24
CA GLY A 264 18.23 10.91 -40.44
C GLY A 264 17.77 10.01 -41.58
N VAL A 265 18.47 10.11 -42.73
CA VAL A 265 18.18 9.33 -43.97
C VAL A 265 18.21 7.82 -43.72
N SER A 266 19.08 7.35 -42.83
CA SER A 266 19.21 5.92 -42.43
C SER A 266 18.34 5.51 -41.26
N GLY A 267 17.39 6.37 -40.83
CA GLY A 267 16.58 6.19 -39.63
C GLY A 267 15.37 5.24 -39.80
N LYS A 268 15.41 4.29 -40.76
CA LYS A 268 14.31 3.35 -40.97
C LYS A 268 14.13 2.45 -39.75
N PRO A 269 12.90 2.34 -39.16
CA PRO A 269 12.63 1.44 -38.04
C PRO A 269 12.63 -0.02 -38.49
N GLU A 270 12.88 -0.93 -37.53
CA GLU A 270 12.68 -2.36 -37.69
C GLU A 270 11.56 -2.81 -36.76
N HIS A 271 10.59 -3.54 -37.31
CA HIS A 271 9.46 -4.04 -36.54
C HIS A 271 9.90 -5.11 -35.53
N SER A 272 9.32 -5.07 -34.35
CA SER A 272 9.55 -6.08 -33.33
C SER A 272 8.59 -7.26 -33.48
N LYS A 273 9.06 -8.46 -33.17
CA LYS A 273 8.28 -9.69 -33.26
C LYS A 273 7.46 -9.88 -31.98
N PRO A 274 6.10 -10.02 -32.06
CA PRO A 274 5.28 -10.40 -30.92
C PRO A 274 5.72 -11.72 -30.27
N MET A 275 5.57 -11.80 -28.94
CA MET A 275 5.71 -13.06 -28.21
C MET A 275 4.57 -14.00 -28.57
N ARG A 276 4.76 -15.30 -28.42
CA ARG A 276 3.71 -16.28 -28.69
C ARG A 276 2.60 -16.19 -27.65
N VAL A 277 1.35 -16.40 -28.07
CA VAL A 277 0.18 -16.37 -27.18
C VAL A 277 0.32 -17.36 -26.02
N GLU A 278 0.86 -18.56 -26.27
CA GLU A 278 1.04 -19.56 -25.23
C GLU A 278 2.04 -19.09 -24.16
N ASP A 279 3.12 -18.42 -24.56
CA ASP A 279 4.13 -17.90 -23.65
C ASP A 279 3.55 -16.76 -22.80
N ILE A 280 2.77 -15.85 -23.41
CA ILE A 280 2.05 -14.79 -22.69
C ILE A 280 1.07 -15.38 -21.67
N LEU A 281 0.25 -16.35 -22.06
CA LEU A 281 -0.74 -16.95 -21.16
C LEU A 281 -0.08 -17.71 -20.00
N ARG A 282 0.96 -18.51 -20.28
CA ARG A 282 1.69 -19.28 -19.27
C ARG A 282 2.50 -18.40 -18.32
N SER A 283 3.01 -17.26 -18.81
CA SER A 283 3.79 -16.34 -17.99
C SER A 283 3.03 -15.78 -16.80
N ARG A 284 1.68 -15.70 -16.87
CA ARG A 284 0.78 -15.04 -15.92
C ARG A 284 1.09 -13.56 -15.67
N LEU A 285 2.01 -12.95 -16.42
CA LEU A 285 2.33 -11.52 -16.30
C LEU A 285 1.15 -10.62 -16.67
N TRP A 286 0.24 -11.10 -17.50
CA TRP A 286 -1.03 -10.44 -17.83
C TRP A 286 -1.86 -10.08 -16.61
N ALA A 287 -1.76 -10.82 -15.52
CA ALA A 287 -2.49 -10.53 -14.29
C ALA A 287 -2.10 -9.18 -13.65
N THR A 288 -0.87 -8.74 -13.89
CA THR A 288 -0.33 -7.47 -13.37
C THR A 288 -0.76 -6.26 -14.20
N LEU A 289 -1.24 -6.47 -15.43
CA LEU A 289 -1.69 -5.39 -16.31
C LEU A 289 -2.86 -4.59 -15.72
N ALA A 290 -3.65 -5.22 -14.84
CA ALA A 290 -4.74 -4.58 -14.13
C ALA A 290 -4.31 -3.69 -12.94
N ALA A 291 -3.02 -3.58 -12.64
CA ALA A 291 -2.53 -2.85 -11.46
C ALA A 291 -2.96 -1.38 -11.40
N GLY A 292 -3.16 -0.74 -12.56
CA GLY A 292 -3.64 0.64 -12.67
C GLY A 292 -5.15 0.77 -12.87
N ASN A 293 -5.90 -0.34 -12.98
CA ASN A 293 -7.33 -0.31 -13.29
C ASN A 293 -8.20 -0.27 -12.03
N ASN A 294 -7.67 -0.70 -10.88
CA ASN A 294 -8.37 -0.59 -9.61
C ASN A 294 -8.60 0.87 -9.26
N TYR A 295 -9.79 1.21 -8.78
CA TYR A 295 -10.22 2.58 -8.53
C TYR A 295 -9.20 3.40 -7.70
N GLU A 296 -8.67 2.83 -6.60
CA GLU A 296 -7.63 3.49 -5.79
C GLU A 296 -6.29 3.65 -6.51
N MET A 297 -6.04 2.91 -7.59
CA MET A 297 -4.77 2.91 -8.30
C MET A 297 -4.81 3.68 -9.61
N GLN A 298 -5.98 4.21 -9.95
CA GLN A 298 -6.15 5.01 -11.17
C GLN A 298 -5.45 6.37 -11.04
N THR A 299 -4.91 6.83 -12.13
CA THR A 299 -4.33 8.18 -12.22
C THR A 299 -5.43 9.25 -12.12
N THR A 300 -5.18 10.43 -11.56
CA THR A 300 -3.89 10.90 -11.06
C THR A 300 -3.72 10.50 -9.61
N MET A 301 -2.51 10.07 -9.26
CA MET A 301 -2.11 9.89 -7.87
C MET A 301 -1.09 10.95 -7.49
N PHE A 302 -0.94 11.21 -6.19
CA PHE A 302 -0.07 12.25 -5.69
C PHE A 302 0.87 11.71 -4.60
N GLN A 303 1.93 12.46 -4.37
CA GLN A 303 2.81 12.35 -3.20
C GLN A 303 3.27 13.74 -2.76
N PRO A 304 3.58 13.96 -1.46
CA PRO A 304 4.22 15.20 -1.03
C PRO A 304 5.67 15.28 -1.50
N VAL A 305 6.07 16.46 -1.94
CA VAL A 305 7.47 16.78 -2.19
C VAL A 305 8.26 16.67 -0.89
N GLY A 306 9.36 15.93 -0.88
CA GLY A 306 10.21 15.74 0.29
C GLY A 306 9.75 14.65 1.27
N GLY A 307 8.77 13.82 0.89
CA GLY A 307 8.36 12.64 1.65
C GLY A 307 6.97 12.76 2.31
N MET A 308 6.40 11.61 2.62
CA MET A 308 5.05 11.53 3.21
C MET A 308 4.96 12.17 4.61
N ASP A 309 6.05 12.22 5.35
CA ASP A 309 6.11 12.83 6.68
C ASP A 309 5.83 14.35 6.67
N GLN A 310 5.93 15.01 5.50
CA GLN A 310 5.59 16.42 5.35
C GLN A 310 4.14 16.72 5.75
N ILE A 311 3.22 15.76 5.54
CA ILE A 311 1.82 15.91 6.00
C ILE A 311 1.76 15.93 7.52
N GLY A 312 2.43 14.99 8.19
CA GLY A 312 2.48 14.93 9.66
C GLY A 312 3.15 16.16 10.27
N LYS A 313 4.26 16.60 9.67
CA LYS A 313 4.97 17.84 10.06
C LYS A 313 4.10 19.08 9.89
N ALA A 314 3.30 19.15 8.83
CA ALA A 314 2.38 20.26 8.59
C ALA A 314 1.27 20.30 9.66
N PHE A 315 0.65 19.17 10.00
CA PHE A 315 -0.31 19.11 11.10
C PHE A 315 0.30 19.56 12.43
N ALA A 316 1.52 19.09 12.76
CA ALA A 316 2.19 19.48 14.00
C ALA A 316 2.50 20.99 14.05
N ARG A 317 2.90 21.57 12.91
CA ARG A 317 3.10 23.04 12.79
C ARG A 317 1.80 23.81 13.04
N GLU A 318 0.69 23.39 12.43
CA GLU A 318 -0.61 24.06 12.58
C GLU A 318 -1.22 23.87 13.97
N LEU A 319 -0.93 22.78 14.65
CA LEU A 319 -1.29 22.57 16.06
C LEU A 319 -0.52 23.51 16.99
N GLY A 320 0.70 23.88 16.62
CA GLY A 320 1.57 24.75 17.41
C GLY A 320 2.29 24.06 18.58
N PRO A 321 3.24 24.76 19.20
CA PRO A 321 4.06 24.20 20.27
C PRO A 321 3.23 23.83 21.51
N GLY A 322 3.68 22.81 22.25
CA GLY A 322 3.11 22.39 23.53
C GLY A 322 1.82 21.58 23.46
N VAL A 323 1.21 21.40 22.28
CA VAL A 323 0.02 20.57 22.12
C VAL A 323 0.37 19.09 22.11
N ILE A 324 1.49 18.72 21.49
CA ILE A 324 1.97 17.34 21.43
C ILE A 324 3.09 17.17 22.47
N GLU A 325 2.89 16.23 23.40
CA GLU A 325 3.93 15.71 24.27
C GLU A 325 4.49 14.45 23.62
N TYR A 326 5.70 14.56 23.10
CA TYR A 326 6.44 13.43 22.49
C TYR A 326 7.09 12.56 23.56
N ASN A 327 7.55 11.37 23.15
CA ASN A 327 8.18 10.39 24.02
C ASN A 327 7.27 9.93 25.19
N ALA A 328 5.97 10.02 25.04
CA ALA A 328 4.97 9.70 26.04
C ALA A 328 4.41 8.28 25.80
N ARG A 329 4.96 7.29 26.48
CA ARG A 329 4.52 5.90 26.42
C ARG A 329 3.32 5.70 27.35
N VAL A 330 2.11 5.59 26.79
CA VAL A 330 0.89 5.28 27.54
C VAL A 330 0.98 3.88 28.13
N THR A 331 0.74 3.74 29.42
CA THR A 331 0.82 2.46 30.15
C THR A 331 -0.51 2.00 30.72
N GLU A 332 -1.50 2.92 30.87
CA GLU A 332 -2.84 2.61 31.36
C GLU A 332 -3.83 3.71 30.95
N ILE A 333 -5.07 3.32 30.67
CA ILE A 333 -6.19 4.23 30.37
C ILE A 333 -7.37 3.86 31.27
N ASP A 334 -7.68 4.70 32.23
CA ASP A 334 -8.83 4.55 33.12
C ASP A 334 -9.87 5.65 32.88
N GLN A 335 -11.13 5.35 33.19
CA GLN A 335 -12.23 6.32 33.10
C GLN A 335 -13.24 6.11 34.21
N ASP A 336 -13.87 7.22 34.60
CA ASP A 336 -15.03 7.25 35.49
C ASP A 336 -16.10 8.23 34.93
N GLU A 337 -17.14 8.50 35.72
CA GLU A 337 -18.23 9.42 35.34
C GLU A 337 -17.73 10.88 35.14
N ARG A 338 -16.60 11.25 35.73
CA ARG A 338 -16.04 12.60 35.69
C ARG A 338 -15.06 12.82 34.56
N GLY A 339 -14.33 11.78 34.12
CA GLY A 339 -13.34 11.96 33.08
C GLY A 339 -12.48 10.72 32.78
N VAL A 340 -11.40 10.98 32.10
CA VAL A 340 -10.39 9.97 31.74
C VAL A 340 -9.07 10.32 32.41
N THR A 341 -8.41 9.31 32.98
CA THR A 341 -7.06 9.40 33.52
C THR A 341 -6.14 8.48 32.73
N VAL A 342 -5.10 9.03 32.14
CA VAL A 342 -4.10 8.27 31.38
C VAL A 342 -2.78 8.29 32.14
N THR A 343 -2.25 7.10 32.44
CA THR A 343 -0.91 6.92 32.98
C THR A 343 0.05 6.72 31.82
N TYR A 344 1.19 7.39 31.85
CA TYR A 344 2.22 7.30 30.82
C TYR A 344 3.61 7.53 31.40
N GLU A 345 4.63 7.11 30.68
CA GLU A 345 6.03 7.30 31.03
C GLU A 345 6.77 8.06 29.93
N ASP A 346 7.76 8.84 30.32
CA ASP A 346 8.69 9.49 29.41
C ASP A 346 9.73 8.46 28.94
N THR A 347 9.77 8.14 27.65
CA THR A 347 10.71 7.14 27.09
C THR A 347 12.16 7.57 27.16
N THR A 348 12.43 8.87 27.33
CA THR A 348 13.80 9.43 27.50
C THR A 348 14.25 9.44 28.96
N ALA A 349 13.32 9.31 29.91
CA ALA A 349 13.56 9.25 31.35
C ALA A 349 12.68 8.18 32.00
N PRO A 350 12.91 6.89 31.70
CA PRO A 350 12.07 5.79 32.15
C PRO A 350 12.07 5.66 33.69
N GLY A 351 10.97 5.10 34.22
CA GLY A 351 10.82 4.81 35.65
C GLY A 351 10.06 5.84 36.46
N LYS A 352 9.56 6.94 35.85
CA LYS A 352 8.64 7.89 36.49
C LYS A 352 7.32 7.92 35.75
N ALA A 353 6.30 7.34 36.35
CA ALA A 353 4.94 7.44 35.84
C ALA A 353 4.43 8.89 35.97
N LYS A 354 3.84 9.39 34.90
CA LYS A 354 3.10 10.65 34.84
C LYS A 354 1.63 10.34 34.62
N THR A 355 0.75 11.28 34.98
CA THR A 355 -0.68 11.17 34.70
C THR A 355 -1.17 12.40 33.94
N ALA A 356 -2.08 12.19 33.01
CA ALA A 356 -2.85 13.23 32.34
C ALA A 356 -4.35 12.98 32.52
N LYS A 357 -5.13 14.03 32.77
CA LYS A 357 -6.59 13.95 32.96
C LYS A 357 -7.29 14.84 31.96
N ALA A 358 -8.46 14.38 31.49
CA ALA A 358 -9.33 15.16 30.62
C ALA A 358 -10.78 14.70 30.79
N ASP A 359 -11.73 15.52 30.32
CA ASP A 359 -13.15 15.15 30.29
C ASP A 359 -13.42 14.01 29.30
N TRP A 360 -12.67 13.96 28.20
CA TRP A 360 -12.84 13.01 27.12
C TRP A 360 -11.49 12.53 26.59
N CYS A 361 -11.50 11.35 25.97
CA CYS A 361 -10.32 10.77 25.29
C CYS A 361 -10.66 10.34 23.86
N VAL A 362 -9.81 10.71 22.90
CA VAL A 362 -9.77 10.14 21.56
C VAL A 362 -8.52 9.29 21.45
N CYS A 363 -8.68 7.97 21.49
CA CYS A 363 -7.58 7.02 21.38
C CYS A 363 -7.34 6.65 19.92
N THR A 364 -6.13 6.91 19.41
CA THR A 364 -5.72 6.52 18.05
C THR A 364 -4.58 5.52 18.06
N ILE A 365 -4.28 4.93 19.22
CA ILE A 365 -3.29 3.86 19.37
C ILE A 365 -3.78 2.64 18.57
N PRO A 366 -2.94 2.05 17.69
CA PRO A 366 -3.32 0.84 16.96
C PRO A 366 -3.73 -0.28 17.92
N PHE A 367 -4.77 -1.04 17.59
CA PHE A 367 -5.24 -2.14 18.45
C PHE A 367 -4.18 -3.22 18.67
N SER A 368 -3.25 -3.42 17.75
CA SER A 368 -2.06 -4.26 17.93
C SER A 368 -1.20 -3.88 19.14
N VAL A 369 -1.22 -2.61 19.53
CA VAL A 369 -0.54 -2.06 20.71
C VAL A 369 -1.51 -1.95 21.88
N LEU A 370 -2.70 -1.37 21.64
CA LEU A 370 -3.70 -1.10 22.67
C LEU A 370 -4.13 -2.37 23.41
N SER A 371 -4.19 -3.53 22.72
CA SER A 371 -4.49 -4.83 23.33
C SER A 371 -3.51 -5.27 24.42
N ARG A 372 -2.39 -4.56 24.58
CA ARG A 372 -1.35 -4.83 25.59
C ARG A 372 -1.32 -3.77 26.71
N ILE A 373 -2.21 -2.82 26.64
CA ILE A 373 -2.36 -1.73 27.62
C ILE A 373 -3.65 -1.96 28.38
N PRO A 374 -3.67 -1.92 29.71
CA PRO A 374 -4.89 -1.90 30.49
C PRO A 374 -5.76 -0.71 30.07
N VAL A 375 -6.95 -0.99 29.55
CA VAL A 375 -7.92 0.00 29.12
C VAL A 375 -9.27 -0.34 29.74
N LYS A 376 -9.85 0.60 30.48
CA LYS A 376 -11.16 0.43 31.08
C LYS A 376 -12.25 0.82 30.08
N VAL A 377 -12.77 -0.19 29.41
CA VAL A 377 -13.87 -0.10 28.42
C VAL A 377 -14.83 -1.27 28.61
N GLY A 378 -15.99 -1.20 28.00
CA GLY A 378 -16.96 -2.30 28.00
C GLY A 378 -16.44 -3.57 27.33
N ALA A 379 -17.03 -4.72 27.66
CA ALA A 379 -16.55 -6.02 27.23
C ALA A 379 -16.48 -6.17 25.70
N GLU A 380 -17.47 -5.68 24.97
CA GLU A 380 -17.50 -5.76 23.49
C GLU A 380 -16.38 -4.94 22.85
N MET A 381 -16.09 -3.75 23.37
CA MET A 381 -14.96 -2.91 22.93
C MET A 381 -13.64 -3.59 23.26
N ALA A 382 -13.48 -4.18 24.44
CA ALA A 382 -12.28 -4.92 24.83
C ALA A 382 -12.04 -6.13 23.92
N GLU A 383 -13.09 -6.87 23.53
CA GLU A 383 -13.00 -7.94 22.54
C GLU A 383 -12.55 -7.40 21.17
N ALA A 384 -13.16 -6.32 20.68
CA ALA A 384 -12.80 -5.70 19.40
C ALA A 384 -11.30 -5.33 19.37
N ILE A 385 -10.78 -4.72 20.45
CA ILE A 385 -9.36 -4.35 20.58
C ILE A 385 -8.45 -5.58 20.48
N THR A 386 -8.84 -6.70 21.08
CA THR A 386 -7.99 -7.91 21.11
C THR A 386 -8.11 -8.78 19.85
N LYS A 387 -9.22 -8.71 19.12
CA LYS A 387 -9.52 -9.63 18.01
C LYS A 387 -9.10 -9.09 16.64
N LEU A 388 -8.82 -7.80 16.49
CA LEU A 388 -8.42 -7.23 15.21
C LEU A 388 -6.98 -7.63 14.84
N PRO A 389 -6.77 -8.45 13.80
CA PRO A 389 -5.43 -8.77 13.32
C PRO A 389 -4.83 -7.60 12.52
N TYR A 390 -3.51 -7.54 12.48
CA TYR A 390 -2.76 -6.56 11.69
C TYR A 390 -1.93 -7.22 10.61
N ALA A 391 -1.85 -6.56 9.45
CA ALA A 391 -1.04 -7.02 8.34
C ALA A 391 0.45 -6.87 8.62
N ALA A 392 1.25 -7.85 8.20
CA ALA A 392 2.70 -7.73 8.13
C ALA A 392 3.11 -7.19 6.77
N SER A 393 4.08 -6.27 6.74
CA SER A 393 4.73 -5.84 5.51
C SER A 393 6.17 -5.41 5.76
N VAL A 394 6.98 -5.47 4.69
CA VAL A 394 8.37 -4.98 4.68
C VAL A 394 8.57 -4.09 3.49
N LYS A 395 9.26 -2.98 3.68
CA LYS A 395 9.82 -2.16 2.62
C LYS A 395 11.32 -2.03 2.77
N VAL A 396 12.03 -2.02 1.63
CA VAL A 396 13.47 -1.79 1.56
C VAL A 396 13.74 -0.62 0.62
N GLY A 397 14.32 0.45 1.15
CA GLY A 397 14.82 1.57 0.35
C GLY A 397 16.27 1.32 -0.02
N LEU A 398 16.62 1.56 -1.29
CA LEU A 398 17.96 1.37 -1.82
C LEU A 398 18.44 2.64 -2.51
N GLN A 399 19.56 3.21 -2.06
CA GLN A 399 20.25 4.29 -2.72
C GLN A 399 21.25 3.74 -3.73
N PHE A 400 21.31 4.37 -4.89
CA PHE A 400 22.24 4.05 -5.97
C PHE A 400 23.11 5.26 -6.31
N LYS A 401 24.30 5.01 -6.82
CA LYS A 401 25.32 6.02 -7.18
C LYS A 401 24.86 6.94 -8.30
N ARG A 402 23.96 6.50 -9.16
CA ARG A 402 23.31 7.24 -10.24
C ARG A 402 21.88 6.76 -10.46
N ARG A 403 21.12 7.50 -11.21
CA ARG A 403 19.72 7.16 -11.55
C ARG A 403 19.69 6.28 -12.82
N PHE A 404 20.33 5.09 -12.78
CA PHE A 404 20.46 4.20 -13.93
C PHE A 404 19.09 3.80 -14.55
N TRP A 405 18.02 3.77 -13.76
CA TRP A 405 16.68 3.50 -14.27
C TRP A 405 16.15 4.59 -15.22
N GLU A 406 16.62 5.83 -15.08
CA GLU A 406 16.35 6.91 -16.02
C GLU A 406 17.35 6.90 -17.18
N GLU A 407 18.63 6.84 -16.86
CA GLU A 407 19.73 6.99 -17.81
C GLU A 407 19.82 5.81 -18.79
N ASP A 408 19.69 4.57 -18.31
CA ASP A 408 19.86 3.37 -19.14
C ASP A 408 18.50 2.81 -19.63
N GLU A 409 17.43 2.95 -18.82
CA GLU A 409 16.18 2.22 -19.00
C GLU A 409 15.00 3.12 -19.39
N ALA A 410 15.17 4.44 -19.34
CA ALA A 410 14.12 5.46 -19.56
C ALA A 410 12.87 5.22 -18.70
N ILE A 411 13.06 4.85 -17.43
CA ILE A 411 11.98 4.64 -16.46
C ILE A 411 11.87 5.85 -15.55
N TYR A 412 10.79 6.60 -15.64
CA TYR A 412 10.49 7.79 -14.84
C TYR A 412 9.29 7.50 -13.95
N GLY A 413 9.54 7.13 -12.70
CA GLY A 413 8.48 6.63 -11.81
C GLY A 413 7.90 5.28 -12.25
N GLY A 414 6.84 4.85 -11.61
CA GLY A 414 6.18 3.58 -11.90
C GLY A 414 6.73 2.39 -11.11
N ILE A 415 6.23 1.21 -11.41
CA ILE A 415 6.47 0.01 -10.62
C ILE A 415 6.78 -1.16 -11.56
N SER A 416 7.91 -1.84 -11.31
CA SER A 416 8.21 -3.17 -11.84
C SER A 416 7.70 -4.25 -10.89
N TYR A 417 7.16 -5.34 -11.43
CA TYR A 417 6.59 -6.44 -10.65
C TYR A 417 7.32 -7.74 -10.93
N THR A 418 7.48 -8.55 -9.88
CA THR A 418 8.18 -9.83 -9.98
C THR A 418 7.57 -10.88 -9.04
N ASN A 419 7.74 -12.17 -9.38
CA ASN A 419 7.43 -13.28 -8.48
C ASN A 419 8.58 -13.58 -7.48
N LEU A 420 9.70 -12.88 -7.55
CA LEU A 420 10.76 -12.94 -6.55
C LEU A 420 10.26 -12.42 -5.18
N PRO A 421 10.90 -12.80 -4.06
CA PRO A 421 10.48 -12.39 -2.71
C PRO A 421 10.32 -10.89 -2.50
N ILE A 422 11.03 -10.04 -3.25
CA ILE A 422 10.91 -8.57 -3.20
C ILE A 422 9.58 -8.03 -3.75
N THR A 423 8.86 -8.79 -4.52
CA THR A 423 7.58 -8.56 -5.19
C THR A 423 7.50 -7.36 -6.11
N THR A 424 8.04 -6.20 -5.73
CA THR A 424 8.01 -4.98 -6.53
C THR A 424 9.29 -4.17 -6.38
N ILE A 425 9.64 -3.45 -7.46
CA ILE A 425 10.59 -2.33 -7.45
C ILE A 425 9.81 -1.09 -7.87
N SER A 426 9.80 -0.03 -7.05
CA SER A 426 9.16 1.23 -7.43
C SER A 426 10.19 2.33 -7.58
N TYR A 427 10.11 3.00 -8.72
CA TYR A 427 11.02 4.08 -9.09
C TYR A 427 10.50 5.42 -8.57
N PRO A 428 11.38 6.34 -8.13
CA PRO A 428 10.94 7.63 -7.62
C PRO A 428 10.22 8.44 -8.70
N SER A 429 9.10 9.06 -8.31
CA SER A 429 8.33 9.99 -9.14
C SER A 429 8.71 11.45 -8.81
N THR A 430 9.97 11.69 -8.47
CA THR A 430 10.50 12.98 -8.05
C THR A 430 11.87 13.25 -8.66
N ASP A 431 12.25 14.51 -8.76
CA ASP A 431 13.57 14.96 -9.18
C ASP A 431 14.05 14.34 -10.51
N TYR A 432 13.16 14.21 -11.49
CA TYR A 432 13.52 13.66 -12.81
C TYR A 432 14.68 14.40 -13.45
N HIS A 433 15.58 13.63 -14.09
CA HIS A 433 16.80 14.13 -14.72
C HIS A 433 17.77 14.84 -13.75
N SER A 434 17.59 14.71 -12.44
CA SER A 434 18.57 15.23 -11.51
C SER A 434 19.88 14.45 -11.60
N PRO A 435 21.04 15.11 -11.55
CA PRO A 435 22.31 14.43 -11.58
C PRO A 435 22.59 13.69 -10.26
N GLY A 436 23.33 12.59 -10.33
CA GLY A 436 23.85 11.88 -9.18
C GLY A 436 22.90 10.83 -8.61
N LYS A 437 22.93 10.68 -7.30
CA LYS A 437 22.30 9.57 -6.59
C LYS A 437 20.78 9.67 -6.53
N GLY A 438 20.14 8.53 -6.33
CA GLY A 438 18.70 8.44 -6.12
C GLY A 438 18.33 7.24 -5.26
N VAL A 439 17.15 7.28 -4.66
CA VAL A 439 16.59 6.19 -3.85
C VAL A 439 15.38 5.61 -4.55
N LEU A 440 15.35 4.28 -4.71
CA LEU A 440 14.15 3.56 -5.12
C LEU A 440 13.67 2.61 -4.02
N LEU A 441 12.41 2.22 -4.10
CA LEU A 441 11.86 1.17 -3.28
C LEU A 441 12.23 -0.18 -3.90
N GLY A 442 13.23 -0.86 -3.31
CA GLY A 442 13.79 -2.11 -3.83
C GLY A 442 13.02 -3.36 -3.45
N ALA A 443 12.10 -3.25 -2.47
CA ALA A 443 11.19 -4.33 -2.09
C ALA A 443 9.95 -3.79 -1.38
N TYR A 444 8.78 -4.41 -1.66
CA TYR A 444 7.55 -4.20 -0.91
C TYR A 444 6.82 -5.52 -0.73
N ILE A 445 6.95 -6.10 0.43
CA ILE A 445 6.62 -7.49 0.75
C ILE A 445 5.48 -7.54 1.75
N TRP A 446 4.57 -8.51 1.62
CA TRP A 446 3.36 -8.63 2.42
C TRP A 446 3.14 -10.03 3.00
N GLY A 447 2.34 -10.08 4.08
CA GLY A 447 1.83 -11.32 4.67
C GLY A 447 2.93 -12.25 5.16
N LEU A 448 2.83 -13.55 4.87
CA LEU A 448 3.79 -14.56 5.32
C LEU A 448 5.20 -14.29 4.81
N ASN A 449 5.33 -13.86 3.55
CA ASN A 449 6.65 -13.52 2.98
C ASN A 449 7.33 -12.36 3.73
N ALA A 450 6.56 -11.46 4.35
CA ALA A 450 7.13 -10.39 5.17
C ALA A 450 7.71 -10.93 6.48
N PHE A 451 7.10 -11.95 7.09
CA PHE A 451 7.67 -12.62 8.27
C PHE A 451 8.94 -13.37 7.90
N ASP A 452 8.92 -14.14 6.80
CA ASP A 452 10.10 -14.85 6.31
C ASP A 452 11.25 -13.87 6.04
N TYR A 453 10.96 -12.74 5.39
CA TYR A 453 11.96 -11.74 5.08
C TYR A 453 12.55 -11.07 6.33
N THR A 454 11.74 -10.87 7.38
CA THR A 454 12.21 -10.29 8.67
C THR A 454 12.82 -11.32 9.61
N SER A 455 12.92 -12.60 9.25
CA SER A 455 13.78 -13.56 9.94
C SER A 455 15.27 -13.23 9.75
N HIS A 456 15.60 -12.48 8.70
CA HIS A 456 16.93 -11.96 8.43
C HIS A 456 17.20 -10.64 9.15
N THR A 457 18.49 -10.33 9.36
CA THR A 457 18.91 -9.02 9.89
C THR A 457 18.55 -7.90 8.89
N PRO A 458 18.45 -6.64 9.33
CA PRO A 458 18.20 -5.53 8.43
C PRO A 458 19.21 -5.43 7.27
N GLU A 459 20.47 -5.66 7.51
CA GLU A 459 21.55 -5.65 6.54
C GLU A 459 21.39 -6.79 5.51
N GLU A 460 21.00 -7.97 5.98
CA GLU A 460 20.73 -9.11 5.10
C GLU A 460 19.50 -8.87 4.22
N ARG A 461 18.47 -8.20 4.75
CA ARG A 461 17.28 -7.80 3.96
C ARG A 461 17.67 -6.86 2.82
N VAL A 462 18.53 -5.88 3.09
CA VAL A 462 19.06 -4.97 2.07
C VAL A 462 19.88 -5.74 1.02
N ARG A 463 20.82 -6.60 1.47
CA ARG A 463 21.64 -7.42 0.57
C ARG A 463 20.79 -8.32 -0.34
N LYS A 464 19.76 -8.99 0.22
CA LYS A 464 18.82 -9.81 -0.54
C LYS A 464 17.99 -8.98 -1.53
N ALA A 465 17.57 -7.77 -1.16
CA ALA A 465 16.87 -6.89 -2.08
C ALA A 465 17.75 -6.50 -3.28
N VAL A 466 19.04 -6.27 -3.08
CA VAL A 466 20.01 -6.02 -4.15
C VAL A 466 20.21 -7.29 -5.00
N GLU A 467 20.34 -8.46 -4.39
CA GLU A 467 20.51 -9.74 -5.08
C GLU A 467 19.32 -10.05 -5.99
N TYR A 468 18.09 -9.96 -5.48
CA TYR A 468 16.88 -10.18 -6.27
C TYR A 468 16.67 -9.10 -7.32
N GLY A 469 16.88 -7.83 -6.96
CA GLY A 469 16.75 -6.71 -7.89
C GLY A 469 17.72 -6.79 -9.08
N SER A 470 18.91 -7.40 -8.87
CA SER A 470 19.89 -7.60 -9.93
C SER A 470 19.46 -8.58 -11.04
N GLN A 471 18.42 -9.39 -10.78
CA GLN A 471 17.82 -10.27 -11.82
C GLN A 471 16.92 -9.48 -12.77
N ILE A 472 16.50 -8.28 -12.38
CA ILE A 472 15.68 -7.39 -13.20
C ILE A 472 16.55 -6.28 -13.79
N HIS A 473 17.46 -5.74 -12.98
CA HIS A 473 18.38 -4.67 -13.34
C HIS A 473 19.83 -5.12 -13.07
N PRO A 474 20.57 -5.55 -14.08
CA PRO A 474 21.97 -5.99 -13.91
C PRO A 474 22.86 -4.93 -13.24
N GLN A 475 22.52 -3.64 -13.39
CA GLN A 475 23.24 -2.50 -12.82
C GLN A 475 23.25 -2.49 -11.29
N TYR A 476 22.29 -3.15 -10.62
CA TYR A 476 22.11 -3.10 -9.16
C TYR A 476 23.40 -3.34 -8.39
N LYS A 477 24.14 -4.39 -8.73
CA LYS A 477 25.35 -4.78 -7.99
C LYS A 477 26.47 -3.74 -8.06
N GLN A 478 26.61 -3.08 -9.22
CA GLN A 478 27.65 -2.10 -9.45
C GLN A 478 27.28 -0.71 -8.93
N GLU A 479 26.00 -0.35 -9.07
CA GLU A 479 25.49 1.00 -8.75
C GLU A 479 24.98 1.12 -7.31
N PHE A 480 24.74 0.00 -6.60
CA PHE A 480 24.29 0.03 -5.21
C PHE A 480 25.27 0.79 -4.31
N ASP A 481 24.73 1.62 -3.43
CA ASP A 481 25.47 2.44 -2.47
C ASP A 481 25.13 2.03 -1.03
N ASN A 482 23.88 2.26 -0.60
CA ASN A 482 23.41 1.85 0.73
C ASN A 482 21.90 1.61 0.75
N GLY A 483 21.36 1.14 1.87
CA GLY A 483 19.94 0.86 1.99
C GLY A 483 19.46 0.75 3.43
N VAL A 484 18.13 0.81 3.60
CA VAL A 484 17.44 0.67 4.88
C VAL A 484 16.19 -0.20 4.71
N SER A 485 15.89 -1.03 5.72
CA SER A 485 14.75 -1.96 5.70
C SER A 485 13.81 -1.72 6.89
N VAL A 486 12.50 -1.66 6.64
CA VAL A 486 11.48 -1.53 7.69
C VAL A 486 10.45 -2.64 7.58
N GLY A 487 10.39 -3.49 8.60
CA GLY A 487 9.32 -4.47 8.79
C GLY A 487 8.27 -3.92 9.76
N TRP A 488 7.06 -3.61 9.29
CA TRP A 488 6.04 -2.91 10.10
C TRP A 488 5.57 -3.68 11.34
N HIS A 489 5.58 -5.01 11.30
CA HIS A 489 5.27 -5.85 12.47
C HIS A 489 6.39 -5.86 13.51
N ARG A 490 7.57 -5.30 13.18
CA ARG A 490 8.70 -5.09 14.07
C ARG A 490 8.88 -3.62 14.49
N VAL A 491 8.05 -2.69 13.98
CA VAL A 491 8.08 -1.29 14.41
C VAL A 491 7.50 -1.17 15.82
N PRO A 492 8.26 -0.64 16.80
CA PRO A 492 7.75 -0.37 18.14
C PRO A 492 6.49 0.49 18.12
N TRP A 493 5.52 0.19 18.99
CA TRP A 493 4.25 0.92 19.09
C TRP A 493 3.39 0.98 17.80
N THR A 494 3.62 0.03 16.90
CA THR A 494 2.76 -0.17 15.72
C THR A 494 2.38 -1.63 15.57
N HIS A 495 3.37 -2.54 15.66
CA HIS A 495 3.23 -3.99 15.61
C HIS A 495 2.41 -4.49 14.41
N GLY A 496 2.48 -3.80 13.29
CA GLY A 496 1.76 -4.14 12.05
C GLY A 496 1.56 -2.94 11.13
N CYS A 497 1.21 -3.22 9.89
CA CYS A 497 1.05 -2.20 8.85
C CYS A 497 -0.32 -1.50 8.95
N PHE A 498 -1.39 -2.29 9.03
CA PHE A 498 -2.77 -1.80 9.15
C PHE A 498 -3.71 -2.87 9.70
N GLY A 499 -4.88 -2.45 10.21
CA GLY A 499 -5.92 -3.35 10.72
C GLY A 499 -6.64 -4.13 9.62
N GLN A 500 -6.74 -5.45 9.78
CA GLN A 500 -7.36 -6.35 8.79
C GLN A 500 -8.73 -6.84 9.27
N TRP A 501 -9.79 -6.12 8.96
CA TRP A 501 -11.15 -6.59 9.18
C TRP A 501 -11.51 -7.67 8.17
N THR A 502 -11.80 -8.89 8.63
CA THR A 502 -12.60 -9.85 7.84
C THR A 502 -14.07 -9.45 7.93
N GLU A 503 -14.89 -9.93 7.00
CA GLU A 503 -16.34 -9.68 7.03
C GLU A 503 -16.95 -10.10 8.36
N GLN A 504 -16.65 -11.32 8.83
CA GLN A 504 -17.12 -11.85 10.11
C GLN A 504 -16.68 -11.03 11.33
N LEU A 505 -15.40 -10.58 11.36
CA LEU A 505 -14.92 -9.73 12.44
C LEU A 505 -15.57 -8.34 12.39
N ARG A 506 -15.83 -7.83 11.19
CA ARG A 506 -16.48 -6.54 11.00
C ARG A 506 -17.95 -6.60 11.45
N GLU A 507 -18.69 -7.63 11.05
CA GLU A 507 -20.07 -7.83 11.49
C GLU A 507 -20.19 -7.91 13.02
N ARG A 508 -19.26 -8.65 13.65
CA ARG A 508 -19.32 -8.91 15.08
C ARG A 508 -18.81 -7.75 15.94
N TYR A 509 -17.72 -7.09 15.56
CA TYR A 509 -17.00 -6.20 16.46
C TYR A 509 -16.90 -4.75 16.00
N TYR A 510 -17.11 -4.44 14.71
CA TYR A 510 -16.91 -3.09 14.20
C TYR A 510 -17.88 -2.08 14.80
N GLY A 511 -19.13 -2.48 15.06
CA GLY A 511 -20.14 -1.68 15.72
C GLY A 511 -19.68 -1.21 17.09
N ALA A 512 -19.18 -2.13 17.93
CA ALA A 512 -18.63 -1.81 19.25
C ALA A 512 -17.37 -0.95 19.16
N ALA A 513 -16.45 -1.29 18.26
CA ALA A 513 -15.19 -0.55 18.07
C ALA A 513 -15.39 0.91 17.66
N THR A 514 -16.51 1.24 17.02
CA THR A 514 -16.82 2.59 16.57
C THR A 514 -17.62 3.43 17.60
N GLN A 515 -18.16 2.83 18.66
CA GLN A 515 -18.92 3.56 19.67
C GLN A 515 -18.04 4.43 20.57
N ILE A 516 -18.67 5.42 21.22
CA ILE A 516 -18.05 6.12 22.34
C ILE A 516 -18.39 5.32 23.60
N ASP A 517 -17.39 4.66 24.18
CA ASP A 517 -17.50 3.88 25.40
C ASP A 517 -17.23 4.78 26.61
N GLY A 518 -18.28 5.11 27.35
CA GLY A 518 -18.17 6.08 28.41
C GLY A 518 -17.68 7.44 27.92
N ARG A 519 -16.41 7.71 28.17
CA ARG A 519 -15.68 8.94 27.77
C ARG A 519 -14.53 8.71 26.82
N ILE A 520 -14.34 7.46 26.37
CA ILE A 520 -13.29 7.07 25.44
C ILE A 520 -13.91 6.79 24.06
N ALA A 521 -13.30 7.32 23.02
CA ALA A 521 -13.67 7.04 21.63
C ALA A 521 -12.43 6.64 20.84
N MET A 522 -12.59 5.66 19.93
CA MET A 522 -11.50 5.16 19.09
C MET A 522 -11.52 5.83 17.73
N ALA A 523 -10.33 6.19 17.19
CA ALA A 523 -10.15 6.66 15.82
C ALA A 523 -8.85 6.10 15.22
N GLY A 524 -8.74 6.14 13.92
CA GLY A 524 -7.58 5.58 13.17
C GLY A 524 -8.05 4.86 11.92
N GLU A 525 -7.13 4.48 11.04
CA GLU A 525 -7.46 3.73 9.82
C GLU A 525 -8.17 2.40 10.14
N HIS A 526 -7.82 1.79 11.28
CA HIS A 526 -8.42 0.55 11.78
C HIS A 526 -9.88 0.73 12.25
N ILE A 527 -10.34 1.96 12.43
CA ILE A 527 -11.73 2.31 12.71
C ILE A 527 -12.35 2.99 11.47
N SER A 528 -12.13 2.41 10.30
CA SER A 528 -12.69 2.93 9.06
C SER A 528 -13.05 1.80 8.08
N TYR A 529 -13.84 2.14 7.05
CA TYR A 529 -14.06 1.28 5.89
C TYR A 529 -13.00 1.46 4.80
N ILE A 530 -12.01 2.34 5.05
CA ILE A 530 -10.85 2.60 4.19
C ILE A 530 -9.57 2.30 4.99
N PRO A 531 -9.36 1.03 5.47
CA PRO A 531 -8.16 0.68 6.22
C PRO A 531 -6.93 0.75 5.32
N ALA A 532 -5.74 0.84 5.91
CA ALA A 532 -4.44 0.99 5.24
C ALA A 532 -4.20 2.36 4.55
N TRP A 533 -5.17 3.26 4.53
CA TRP A 533 -5.06 4.56 3.89
C TRP A 533 -5.11 5.72 4.89
N GLN A 534 -4.40 6.79 4.56
CA GLN A 534 -4.41 8.07 5.29
C GLN A 534 -5.82 8.66 5.37
N GLU A 535 -6.58 8.52 4.29
CA GLU A 535 -7.97 8.98 4.18
C GLU A 535 -8.86 8.37 5.26
N GLY A 536 -8.81 7.03 5.41
CA GLY A 536 -9.56 6.34 6.44
C GLY A 536 -9.21 6.79 7.85
N ALA A 537 -7.95 7.10 8.12
CA ALA A 537 -7.51 7.63 9.40
C ALA A 537 -8.16 9.00 9.69
N ILE A 538 -8.15 9.92 8.72
CA ILE A 538 -8.72 11.25 8.86
C ILE A 538 -10.25 11.19 8.97
N LEU A 539 -10.91 10.42 8.10
CA LEU A 539 -12.38 10.31 8.11
C LEU A 539 -12.90 9.69 9.41
N SER A 540 -12.22 8.69 9.96
CA SER A 540 -12.59 8.12 11.26
C SER A 540 -12.48 9.16 12.39
N ALA A 541 -11.46 10.00 12.35
CA ALA A 541 -11.31 11.11 13.29
C ALA A 541 -12.45 12.12 13.17
N HIS A 542 -12.80 12.52 11.94
CA HIS A 542 -13.92 13.44 11.69
C HIS A 542 -15.26 12.90 12.24
N ASP A 543 -15.54 11.62 11.98
CA ASP A 543 -16.75 10.97 12.49
C ASP A 543 -16.78 10.97 14.03
N VAL A 544 -15.69 10.52 14.64
CA VAL A 544 -15.57 10.41 16.10
C VAL A 544 -15.72 11.76 16.77
N ILE A 545 -15.03 12.81 16.32
CA ILE A 545 -15.13 14.13 16.95
C ILE A 545 -16.51 14.76 16.74
N GLY A 546 -17.17 14.48 15.61
CA GLY A 546 -18.55 14.91 15.38
C GLY A 546 -19.53 14.30 16.38
N ARG A 547 -19.39 13.00 16.66
CA ARG A 547 -20.22 12.30 17.67
C ARG A 547 -19.87 12.72 19.09
N LEU A 548 -18.59 12.86 19.41
CA LEU A 548 -18.12 13.36 20.70
C LEU A 548 -18.65 14.77 20.97
N HIS A 549 -18.55 15.67 19.99
CA HIS A 549 -19.05 17.03 20.12
C HIS A 549 -20.56 17.07 20.40
N LYS A 550 -21.36 16.28 19.67
CA LYS A 550 -22.81 16.17 19.94
C LYS A 550 -23.07 15.73 21.39
N LYS A 551 -22.30 14.75 21.89
CA LYS A 551 -22.43 14.26 23.27
C LYS A 551 -22.06 15.34 24.30
N VAL A 552 -20.98 16.10 24.07
CA VAL A 552 -20.57 17.23 24.92
C VAL A 552 -21.63 18.32 24.95
N MET A 553 -22.20 18.69 23.79
CA MET A 553 -23.25 19.73 23.72
C MET A 553 -24.53 19.29 24.42
N ALA A 554 -24.91 18.01 24.36
CA ALA A 554 -26.07 17.48 25.06
C ALA A 554 -25.88 17.47 26.58
N THR A 555 -24.66 17.18 27.08
CA THR A 555 -24.38 17.18 28.53
C THR A 555 -24.18 18.60 29.10
N GLY A 556 -23.71 19.55 28.31
CA GLY A 556 -23.47 20.94 28.71
C GLY A 556 -24.74 21.83 28.73
N GLY A 557 -25.86 21.35 28.18
CA GLY A 557 -27.15 22.03 28.23
C GLY A 557 -27.99 21.70 29.48
N ALA A 558 -27.50 20.77 30.31
CA ALA A 558 -28.19 20.34 31.54
C ALA A 558 -27.59 20.96 32.84
N ALA A 559 -26.73 21.98 32.72
CA ALA A 559 -26.15 22.71 33.87
C ALA A 559 -26.66 24.14 33.93
#